data_c8247bba2cb193823f0053e9e60e81c6
#
_entry.id   c8247bba2cb193823f0053e9e60e81c6
#
_cell.length_a   1.000
_cell.length_b   1.000
_cell.length_c   1.000
_cell.angle_alpha   90.00
_cell.angle_beta   90.00
_cell.angle_gamma   90.00
#
_symmetry.space_group_name_H-M   'P 1'
#
loop_
_entity.id
_entity.type
_entity.pdbx_description
1 polymer ?
#
loop_
_entity_poly.entity_id
_entity_poly.type
_entity_poly.pdbx_seq_one_letter_code
_entity_poly.pdbx_strand_id
1 'polypeptide(L)'
;MSETISPNQLVKEAKKAYEMGSFVESAHAFEAAAQAFLSSGDELMASEMRNNSSVAFLQAGEAEAALQAVEGTAEIFAQADDTRRQGMALGNLGAALEALSRVGESMEAYLQSAELLKQAGEADLRMHVMRSLSALQLRSGRQIEALATMQAGLEGVEKPSPKQRLLKRLLNIPSKLLNKS
;
A
#
# COMPACT_ATOMS: atom_id res chain seq x y z
N MET A 1 8.78 26.74 29.42
CA MET A 1 9.17 26.47 28.02
C MET A 1 8.80 25.00 27.78
N SER A 2 7.72 24.72 27.05
CA SER A 2 7.38 23.35 26.69
C SER A 2 8.44 22.86 25.69
N GLU A 3 9.16 21.80 26.03
CA GLU A 3 10.04 21.13 25.07
C GLU A 3 9.22 20.73 23.84
N THR A 4 9.53 21.32 22.70
CA THR A 4 8.93 20.93 21.44
C THR A 4 9.45 19.53 21.10
N ILE A 5 8.58 18.54 21.15
CA ILE A 5 8.93 17.16 20.82
C ILE A 5 9.44 17.12 19.36
N SER A 6 10.60 16.52 19.12
CA SER A 6 11.17 16.47 17.77
C SER A 6 10.33 15.58 16.84
N PRO A 7 10.29 15.86 15.50
CA PRO A 7 9.56 15.02 14.56
C PRO A 7 9.94 13.54 14.66
N ASN A 8 11.23 13.24 14.82
CA ASN A 8 11.74 11.88 14.95
C ASN A 8 11.28 11.18 16.25
N GLN A 9 11.05 11.94 17.33
CA GLN A 9 10.50 11.39 18.56
C GLN A 9 9.03 10.99 18.36
N LEU A 10 8.23 11.84 17.70
CA LEU A 10 6.83 11.52 17.34
C LEU A 10 6.75 10.26 16.47
N VAL A 11 7.66 10.10 15.50
CA VAL A 11 7.73 8.88 14.67
C VAL A 11 8.00 7.63 15.52
N LYS A 12 8.89 7.71 16.51
CA LYS A 12 9.15 6.57 17.40
C LYS A 12 7.93 6.21 18.24
N GLU A 13 7.23 7.22 18.76
CA GLU A 13 6.01 7.03 19.54
C GLU A 13 4.90 6.41 18.69
N ALA A 14 4.72 6.90 17.46
CA ALA A 14 3.76 6.37 16.50
C ALA A 14 4.03 4.88 16.18
N LYS A 15 5.28 4.53 15.87
CA LYS A 15 5.68 3.14 15.60
C LYS A 15 5.43 2.24 16.82
N LYS A 16 5.79 2.69 18.01
CA LYS A 16 5.56 1.95 19.25
C LYS A 16 4.07 1.72 19.49
N ALA A 17 3.23 2.73 19.32
CA ALA A 17 1.78 2.61 19.43
C ALA A 17 1.22 1.60 18.43
N TYR A 18 1.72 1.62 17.17
CA TYR A 18 1.34 0.64 16.15
C TYR A 18 1.68 -0.80 16.56
N GLU A 19 2.90 -1.03 17.04
CA GLU A 19 3.36 -2.35 17.50
C GLU A 19 2.55 -2.87 18.71
N MET A 20 2.03 -1.96 19.53
CA MET A 20 1.15 -2.28 20.67
C MET A 20 -0.32 -2.49 20.25
N GLY A 21 -0.68 -2.28 18.99
CA GLY A 21 -2.05 -2.36 18.49
C GLY A 21 -2.92 -1.14 18.81
N SER A 22 -2.33 -0.07 19.35
CA SER A 22 -3.00 1.21 19.60
C SER A 22 -3.06 2.03 18.30
N PHE A 23 -3.85 1.56 17.35
CA PHE A 23 -3.82 2.07 15.98
C PHE A 23 -4.29 3.50 15.85
N VAL A 24 -5.30 3.92 16.60
CA VAL A 24 -5.78 5.32 16.60
C VAL A 24 -4.70 6.27 17.12
N GLU A 25 -4.09 5.94 18.25
CA GLU A 25 -2.99 6.72 18.82
C GLU A 25 -1.78 6.75 17.88
N SER A 26 -1.50 5.63 17.21
CA SER A 26 -0.44 5.56 16.21
C SER A 26 -0.71 6.51 15.04
N ALA A 27 -1.94 6.50 14.50
CA ALA A 27 -2.34 7.35 13.39
C ALA A 27 -2.15 8.83 13.74
N HIS A 28 -2.68 9.27 14.88
CA HIS A 28 -2.56 10.67 15.33
C HIS A 28 -1.09 11.07 15.62
N ALA A 29 -0.28 10.16 16.15
CA ALA A 29 1.15 10.43 16.36
C ALA A 29 1.89 10.57 15.02
N PHE A 30 1.54 9.80 13.99
CA PHE A 30 2.06 9.99 12.64
C PHE A 30 1.59 11.31 12.02
N GLU A 31 0.33 11.74 12.22
CA GLU A 31 -0.15 13.05 11.78
C GLU A 31 0.62 14.19 12.45
N ALA A 32 0.84 14.10 13.76
CA ALA A 32 1.64 15.08 14.49
C ALA A 32 3.09 15.14 13.96
N ALA A 33 3.69 14.00 13.64
CA ALA A 33 5.00 13.93 13.01
C ALA A 33 4.99 14.56 11.61
N ALA A 34 3.97 14.30 10.79
CA ALA A 34 3.80 14.91 9.47
C ALA A 34 3.74 16.45 9.58
N GLN A 35 2.95 16.97 10.51
CA GLN A 35 2.84 18.42 10.73
C GLN A 35 4.17 19.03 11.18
N ALA A 36 4.93 18.34 12.03
CA ALA A 36 6.24 18.80 12.47
C ALA A 36 7.28 18.79 11.32
N PHE A 37 7.26 17.81 10.42
CA PHE A 37 8.08 17.78 9.22
C PHE A 37 7.70 18.90 8.24
N LEU A 38 6.40 19.15 8.02
CA LEU A 38 5.94 20.27 7.20
C LEU A 38 6.43 21.60 7.76
N SER A 39 6.37 21.79 9.08
CA SER A 39 6.84 23.02 9.74
C SER A 39 8.36 23.22 9.59
N SER A 40 9.13 22.17 9.37
CA SER A 40 10.57 22.22 9.08
C SER A 40 10.90 22.25 7.58
N GLY A 41 9.90 22.26 6.70
CA GLY A 41 10.07 22.29 5.24
C GLY A 41 10.36 20.93 4.60
N ASP A 42 10.23 19.81 5.34
CA ASP A 42 10.44 18.46 4.82
C ASP A 42 9.12 17.83 4.38
N GLU A 43 8.66 18.22 3.18
CA GLU A 43 7.40 17.76 2.60
C GLU A 43 7.41 16.26 2.27
N LEU A 44 8.57 15.71 1.89
CA LEU A 44 8.69 14.28 1.59
C LEU A 44 8.51 13.41 2.83
N MET A 45 9.16 13.78 3.94
CA MET A 45 8.98 13.08 5.21
C MET A 45 7.56 13.26 5.76
N ALA A 46 6.98 14.44 5.60
CA ALA A 46 5.59 14.68 5.98
C ALA A 46 4.63 13.75 5.22
N SER A 47 4.82 13.60 3.91
CA SER A 47 4.02 12.71 3.06
C SER A 47 4.22 11.24 3.43
N GLU A 48 5.43 10.84 3.79
CA GLU A 48 5.69 9.48 4.32
C GLU A 48 4.94 9.24 5.63
N MET A 49 4.93 10.21 6.54
CA MET A 49 4.19 10.09 7.80
C MET A 49 2.67 10.04 7.57
N ARG A 50 2.15 10.83 6.63
CA ARG A 50 0.74 10.75 6.22
C ARG A 50 0.37 9.37 5.67
N ASN A 51 1.23 8.75 4.85
CA ASN A 51 1.03 7.38 4.40
C ASN A 51 1.00 6.38 5.57
N ASN A 52 1.90 6.53 6.55
CA ASN A 52 1.92 5.67 7.72
C ASN A 52 0.68 5.87 8.61
N SER A 53 0.19 7.11 8.74
CA SER A 53 -1.07 7.42 9.41
C SER A 53 -2.25 6.73 8.72
N SER A 54 -2.33 6.79 7.39
CA SER A 54 -3.36 6.09 6.62
C SER A 54 -3.39 4.59 6.92
N VAL A 55 -2.22 3.94 6.96
CA VAL A 55 -2.13 2.51 7.32
C VAL A 55 -2.64 2.26 8.73
N ALA A 56 -2.29 3.11 9.68
CA ALA A 56 -2.75 2.98 11.07
C ALA A 56 -4.27 3.19 11.19
N PHE A 57 -4.84 4.19 10.50
CA PHE A 57 -6.29 4.40 10.45
C PHE A 57 -7.03 3.21 9.82
N LEU A 58 -6.48 2.60 8.76
CA LEU A 58 -7.07 1.38 8.19
C LEU A 58 -7.10 0.23 9.19
N GLN A 59 -6.04 0.05 9.99
CA GLN A 59 -6.01 -0.96 11.04
C GLN A 59 -7.01 -0.66 12.17
N ALA A 60 -7.31 0.62 12.41
CA ALA A 60 -8.33 1.07 13.36
C ALA A 60 -9.76 0.93 12.81
N GLY A 61 -9.94 0.68 11.52
CA GLY A 61 -11.26 0.65 10.85
C GLY A 61 -11.79 2.03 10.46
N GLU A 62 -10.96 3.07 10.51
CA GLU A 62 -11.31 4.46 10.21
C GLU A 62 -10.99 4.79 8.73
N ALA A 63 -11.78 4.26 7.81
CA ALA A 63 -11.51 4.30 6.38
C ALA A 63 -11.49 5.72 5.78
N GLU A 64 -12.39 6.60 6.22
CA GLU A 64 -12.44 8.01 5.79
C GLU A 64 -11.19 8.77 6.21
N ALA A 65 -10.74 8.60 7.45
CA ALA A 65 -9.51 9.21 7.95
C ALA A 65 -8.28 8.67 7.22
N ALA A 66 -8.26 7.38 6.91
CA ALA A 66 -7.21 6.76 6.12
C ALA A 66 -7.12 7.37 4.71
N LEU A 67 -8.26 7.59 4.05
CA LEU A 67 -8.29 8.23 2.74
C LEU A 67 -7.77 9.67 2.82
N GLN A 68 -8.25 10.47 3.76
CA GLN A 68 -7.79 11.85 3.96
C GLN A 68 -6.28 11.94 4.22
N ALA A 69 -5.74 10.99 4.98
CA ALA A 69 -4.32 10.97 5.29
C ALA A 69 -3.45 10.70 4.05
N VAL A 70 -3.86 9.79 3.15
CA VAL A 70 -3.04 9.39 1.99
C VAL A 70 -3.26 10.27 0.76
N GLU A 71 -4.36 10.99 0.68
CA GLU A 71 -4.73 11.81 -0.49
C GLU A 71 -3.66 12.87 -0.79
N GLY A 72 -3.24 12.99 -2.06
CA GLY A 72 -2.21 13.92 -2.52
C GLY A 72 -0.76 13.50 -2.23
N THR A 73 -0.50 12.42 -1.48
CA THR A 73 0.88 12.01 -1.15
C THR A 73 1.60 11.38 -2.35
N ALA A 74 0.88 10.69 -3.23
CA ALA A 74 1.46 10.10 -4.43
C ALA A 74 2.01 11.15 -5.39
N GLU A 75 1.34 12.29 -5.51
CA GLU A 75 1.73 13.43 -6.34
C GLU A 75 3.02 14.07 -5.82
N ILE A 76 3.19 14.19 -4.49
CA ILE A 76 4.41 14.72 -3.88
C ILE A 76 5.61 13.80 -4.18
N PHE A 77 5.43 12.48 -4.06
CA PHE A 77 6.49 11.54 -4.40
C PHE A 77 6.78 11.52 -5.90
N ALA A 78 5.78 11.71 -6.77
CA ALA A 78 5.98 11.85 -8.21
C ALA A 78 6.82 13.07 -8.55
N GLN A 79 6.56 14.22 -7.93
CA GLN A 79 7.34 15.45 -8.12
C GLN A 79 8.81 15.33 -7.68
N ALA A 80 9.08 14.40 -6.77
CA ALA A 80 10.43 14.09 -6.28
C ALA A 80 11.10 12.92 -7.02
N ASP A 81 10.51 12.42 -8.12
CA ASP A 81 10.95 11.23 -8.85
C ASP A 81 11.10 9.96 -7.99
N ASP A 82 10.39 9.89 -6.85
CA ASP A 82 10.38 8.73 -5.96
C ASP A 82 9.30 7.73 -6.35
N THR A 83 9.56 7.02 -7.44
CA THR A 83 8.66 6.00 -8.00
C THR A 83 8.26 4.92 -6.98
N ARG A 84 9.19 4.55 -6.09
CA ARG A 84 8.93 3.55 -5.06
C ARG A 84 7.88 4.04 -4.05
N ARG A 85 8.11 5.22 -3.42
CA ARG A 85 7.16 5.78 -2.45
C ARG A 85 5.85 6.19 -3.11
N GLN A 86 5.88 6.66 -4.35
CA GLN A 86 4.67 6.92 -5.14
C GLN A 86 3.82 5.64 -5.29
N GLY A 87 4.44 4.52 -5.68
CA GLY A 87 3.75 3.24 -5.80
C GLY A 87 3.17 2.75 -4.46
N MET A 88 3.89 2.93 -3.35
CA MET A 88 3.39 2.59 -2.01
C MET A 88 2.19 3.46 -1.61
N ALA A 89 2.24 4.77 -1.88
CA ALA A 89 1.14 5.69 -1.59
C ALA A 89 -0.14 5.32 -2.36
N LEU A 90 -0.03 5.00 -3.65
CA LEU A 90 -1.17 4.52 -4.44
C LEU A 90 -1.71 3.17 -3.94
N GLY A 91 -0.84 2.29 -3.43
CA GLY A 91 -1.29 1.05 -2.78
C GLY A 91 -2.12 1.31 -1.52
N ASN A 92 -1.69 2.27 -0.69
CA ASN A 92 -2.43 2.69 0.51
C ASN A 92 -3.74 3.40 0.13
N LEU A 93 -3.72 4.23 -0.90
CA LEU A 93 -4.93 4.86 -1.46
C LEU A 93 -5.93 3.79 -1.92
N GLY A 94 -5.46 2.78 -2.66
CA GLY A 94 -6.29 1.66 -3.08
C GLY A 94 -6.94 0.94 -1.90
N ALA A 95 -6.19 0.73 -0.80
CA ALA A 95 -6.71 0.09 0.40
C ALA A 95 -7.76 0.95 1.13
N ALA A 96 -7.57 2.26 1.22
CA ALA A 96 -8.54 3.17 1.81
C ALA A 96 -9.85 3.23 0.99
N LEU A 97 -9.73 3.31 -0.33
CA LEU A 97 -10.87 3.27 -1.25
C LEU A 97 -11.63 1.95 -1.20
N GLU A 98 -10.92 0.82 -1.07
CA GLU A 98 -11.51 -0.50 -0.87
C GLU A 98 -12.33 -0.58 0.41
N ALA A 99 -11.80 -0.07 1.51
CA ALA A 99 -12.50 -0.03 2.81
C ALA A 99 -13.77 0.82 2.74
N LEU A 100 -13.80 1.86 1.89
CA LEU A 100 -14.97 2.69 1.60
C LEU A 100 -15.90 2.10 0.52
N SER A 101 -15.63 0.89 0.05
CA SER A 101 -16.39 0.24 -1.03
C SER A 101 -16.38 1.01 -2.37
N ARG A 102 -15.40 1.90 -2.59
CA ARG A 102 -15.16 2.61 -3.85
C ARG A 102 -14.36 1.72 -4.81
N VAL A 103 -15.00 0.60 -5.19
CA VAL A 103 -14.35 -0.56 -5.86
C VAL A 103 -13.61 -0.17 -7.15
N GLY A 104 -14.22 0.63 -8.02
CA GLY A 104 -13.62 1.03 -9.31
C GLY A 104 -12.32 1.83 -9.11
N GLU A 105 -12.37 2.83 -8.24
CA GLU A 105 -11.24 3.70 -7.93
C GLU A 105 -10.13 2.93 -7.20
N SER A 106 -10.49 2.03 -6.28
CA SER A 106 -9.56 1.15 -5.61
C SER A 106 -8.79 0.26 -6.58
N MET A 107 -9.49 -0.37 -7.55
CA MET A 107 -8.84 -1.20 -8.57
C MET A 107 -7.86 -0.39 -9.42
N GLU A 108 -8.22 0.83 -9.80
CA GLU A 108 -7.36 1.72 -10.57
C GLU A 108 -6.10 2.11 -9.77
N ALA A 109 -6.24 2.51 -8.51
CA ALA A 109 -5.13 2.85 -7.64
C ALA A 109 -4.18 1.66 -7.43
N TYR A 110 -4.70 0.45 -7.23
CA TYR A 110 -3.88 -0.76 -7.13
C TYR A 110 -3.13 -1.08 -8.43
N LEU A 111 -3.76 -0.91 -9.60
CA LEU A 111 -3.10 -1.13 -10.89
C LEU A 111 -1.95 -0.16 -11.12
N GLN A 112 -2.17 1.12 -10.86
CA GLN A 112 -1.13 2.16 -10.95
C GLN A 112 0.02 1.88 -9.97
N SER A 113 -0.30 1.53 -8.72
CA SER A 113 0.67 1.12 -7.71
C SER A 113 1.53 -0.05 -8.19
N ALA A 114 0.90 -1.11 -8.71
CA ALA A 114 1.60 -2.31 -9.17
C ALA A 114 2.56 -2.02 -10.33
N GLU A 115 2.19 -1.11 -11.25
CA GLU A 115 3.05 -0.72 -12.37
C GLU A 115 4.26 0.10 -11.88
N LEU A 116 4.07 1.08 -10.99
CA LEU A 116 5.17 1.86 -10.42
C LEU A 116 6.12 1.00 -9.58
N LEU A 117 5.60 0.08 -8.78
CA LEU A 117 6.42 -0.84 -7.99
C LEU A 117 7.21 -1.80 -8.88
N LYS A 118 6.65 -2.19 -10.06
CA LYS A 118 7.40 -2.95 -11.07
C LYS A 118 8.55 -2.13 -11.65
N GLN A 119 8.31 -0.86 -12.00
CA GLN A 119 9.34 0.05 -12.50
C GLN A 119 10.44 0.30 -11.48
N ALA A 120 10.08 0.39 -10.19
CA ALA A 120 11.01 0.54 -9.09
C ALA A 120 11.77 -0.76 -8.71
N GLY A 121 11.45 -1.91 -9.34
CA GLY A 121 12.07 -3.19 -9.01
C GLY A 121 11.59 -3.82 -7.69
N GLU A 122 10.49 -3.35 -7.12
CA GLU A 122 9.96 -3.74 -5.82
C GLU A 122 8.98 -4.93 -5.95
N ALA A 123 9.51 -6.10 -6.31
CA ALA A 123 8.71 -7.28 -6.63
C ALA A 123 7.82 -7.76 -5.47
N ASP A 124 8.31 -7.70 -4.23
CA ASP A 124 7.55 -8.15 -3.05
C ASP A 124 6.40 -7.18 -2.71
N LEU A 125 6.64 -5.87 -2.79
CA LEU A 125 5.60 -4.85 -2.60
C LEU A 125 4.55 -4.96 -3.70
N ARG A 126 4.99 -5.09 -4.96
CA ARG A 126 4.11 -5.32 -6.11
C ARG A 126 3.23 -6.56 -5.91
N MET A 127 3.80 -7.68 -5.50
CA MET A 127 3.05 -8.90 -5.23
C MET A 127 2.01 -8.69 -4.14
N HIS A 128 2.31 -7.91 -3.09
CA HIS A 128 1.35 -7.59 -2.04
C HIS A 128 0.14 -6.82 -2.62
N VAL A 129 0.38 -5.78 -3.39
CA VAL A 129 -0.66 -4.99 -4.06
C VAL A 129 -1.49 -5.83 -5.02
N MET A 130 -0.84 -6.65 -5.86
CA MET A 130 -1.53 -7.54 -6.81
C MET A 130 -2.41 -8.58 -6.09
N ARG A 131 -2.01 -9.04 -4.91
CA ARG A 131 -2.85 -9.91 -4.08
C ARG A 131 -4.10 -9.18 -3.59
N SER A 132 -3.99 -7.93 -3.14
CA SER A 132 -5.15 -7.11 -2.72
C SER A 132 -6.09 -6.88 -3.90
N LEU A 133 -5.55 -6.49 -5.05
CA LEU A 133 -6.33 -6.32 -6.29
C LEU A 133 -7.06 -7.60 -6.70
N SER A 134 -6.36 -8.74 -6.71
CA SER A 134 -6.97 -10.03 -7.05
C SER A 134 -8.10 -10.40 -6.08
N ALA A 135 -7.92 -10.18 -4.78
CA ALA A 135 -8.96 -10.41 -3.78
C ALA A 135 -10.19 -9.50 -4.01
N LEU A 136 -9.96 -8.24 -4.34
CA LEU A 136 -11.04 -7.29 -4.68
C LEU A 136 -11.78 -7.71 -5.95
N GLN A 137 -11.07 -8.13 -7.00
CA GLN A 137 -11.64 -8.67 -8.24
C GLN A 137 -12.50 -9.91 -7.97
N LEU A 138 -12.03 -10.85 -7.13
CA LEU A 138 -12.81 -12.04 -6.76
C LEU A 138 -14.12 -11.67 -6.07
N ARG A 139 -14.10 -10.75 -5.10
CA ARG A 139 -15.32 -10.27 -4.41
C ARG A 139 -16.26 -9.53 -5.34
N SER A 140 -15.73 -8.95 -6.43
CA SER A 140 -16.51 -8.26 -7.47
C SER A 140 -16.99 -9.17 -8.60
N GLY A 141 -16.83 -10.51 -8.47
CA GLY A 141 -17.26 -11.48 -9.48
C GLY A 141 -16.35 -11.58 -10.72
N ARG A 142 -15.15 -10.98 -10.69
CA ARG A 142 -14.20 -10.94 -11.82
C ARG A 142 -13.12 -12.03 -11.70
N GLN A 143 -13.56 -13.31 -11.69
CA GLN A 143 -12.70 -14.46 -11.35
C GLN A 143 -11.51 -14.65 -12.29
N ILE A 144 -11.72 -14.48 -13.60
CA ILE A 144 -10.67 -14.68 -14.62
C ILE A 144 -9.59 -13.60 -14.48
N GLU A 145 -10.01 -12.36 -14.26
CA GLU A 145 -9.08 -11.24 -14.03
C GLU A 145 -8.30 -11.42 -12.74
N ALA A 146 -8.96 -11.86 -11.66
CA ALA A 146 -8.31 -12.14 -10.40
C ALA A 146 -7.21 -13.20 -10.53
N LEU A 147 -7.46 -14.25 -11.31
CA LEU A 147 -6.49 -15.29 -11.58
C LEU A 147 -5.28 -14.75 -12.35
N ALA A 148 -5.51 -13.97 -13.41
CA ALA A 148 -4.46 -13.33 -14.19
C ALA A 148 -3.63 -12.36 -13.34
N THR A 149 -4.30 -11.55 -12.51
CA THR A 149 -3.67 -10.62 -11.57
C THR A 149 -2.76 -11.35 -10.58
N MET A 150 -3.24 -12.44 -9.97
CA MET A 150 -2.44 -13.25 -9.05
C MET A 150 -1.22 -13.86 -9.74
N GLN A 151 -1.38 -14.35 -10.96
CA GLN A 151 -0.26 -14.90 -11.74
C GLN A 151 0.79 -13.82 -12.03
N ALA A 152 0.37 -12.66 -12.52
CA ALA A 152 1.26 -11.53 -12.78
C ALA A 152 1.98 -11.03 -11.53
N GLY A 153 1.33 -11.07 -10.37
CA GLY A 153 1.95 -10.70 -9.09
C GLY A 153 3.10 -11.60 -8.65
N LEU A 154 3.12 -12.85 -9.12
CA LEU A 154 4.21 -13.80 -8.82
C LEU A 154 5.41 -13.67 -9.76
N GLU A 155 5.30 -12.85 -10.80
CA GLU A 155 6.42 -12.57 -11.70
C GLU A 155 7.43 -11.62 -11.04
N GLY A 156 8.71 -11.92 -11.19
CA GLY A 156 9.80 -11.12 -10.65
C GLY A 156 10.16 -11.38 -9.18
N VAL A 157 9.43 -12.25 -8.48
CA VAL A 157 9.81 -12.64 -7.12
C VAL A 157 10.98 -13.62 -7.18
N GLU A 158 12.18 -13.16 -6.79
CA GLU A 158 13.42 -13.93 -6.91
C GLU A 158 13.46 -15.15 -5.96
N LYS A 159 12.96 -14.99 -4.73
CA LYS A 159 12.97 -16.02 -3.69
C LYS A 159 11.55 -16.36 -3.22
N PRO A 160 10.74 -17.03 -4.07
CA PRO A 160 9.37 -17.30 -3.70
C PRO A 160 9.29 -18.28 -2.52
N SER A 161 8.44 -17.98 -1.55
CA SER A 161 8.14 -18.87 -0.42
C SER A 161 7.55 -20.21 -0.90
N PRO A 162 7.54 -21.28 -0.09
CA PRO A 162 6.92 -22.55 -0.45
C PRO A 162 5.46 -22.41 -0.89
N LYS A 163 4.69 -21.50 -0.23
CA LYS A 163 3.30 -21.21 -0.60
C LYS A 163 3.20 -20.55 -1.98
N GLN A 164 4.08 -19.59 -2.28
CA GLN A 164 4.14 -18.93 -3.59
C GLN A 164 4.54 -19.88 -4.71
N ARG A 165 5.49 -20.81 -4.47
CA ARG A 165 5.88 -21.85 -5.44
C ARG A 165 4.71 -22.79 -5.74
N LEU A 166 3.97 -23.20 -4.72
CA LEU A 166 2.78 -24.05 -4.90
C LEU A 166 1.71 -23.28 -5.70
N LEU A 167 1.43 -22.03 -5.33
CA LEU A 167 0.47 -21.19 -6.02
C LEU A 167 0.85 -21.00 -7.50
N LYS A 168 2.13 -20.69 -7.79
CA LYS A 168 2.63 -20.56 -9.17
C LYS A 168 2.45 -21.85 -9.97
N ARG A 169 2.63 -23.02 -9.35
CA ARG A 169 2.36 -24.33 -9.96
C ARG A 169 0.89 -24.52 -10.31
N LEU A 170 0.00 -24.20 -9.38
CA LEU A 170 -1.45 -24.33 -9.56
C LEU A 170 -1.97 -23.41 -10.66
N LEU A 171 -1.51 -22.15 -10.69
CA LEU A 171 -1.89 -21.17 -11.69
C LEU A 171 -1.40 -21.49 -13.12
N ASN A 172 -0.29 -22.23 -13.25
CA ASN A 172 0.26 -22.63 -14.55
C ASN A 172 -0.36 -23.92 -15.13
N ILE A 173 -1.22 -24.63 -14.38
CA ILE A 173 -1.89 -25.85 -14.85
C ILE A 173 -2.84 -25.57 -16.02
N PRO A 174 -3.71 -24.54 -15.99
CA PRO A 174 -4.66 -24.27 -17.08
C PRO A 174 -3.99 -23.96 -18.41
N SER A 175 -2.89 -23.19 -18.41
CA SER A 175 -2.18 -22.81 -19.64
C SER A 175 -1.50 -24.00 -20.33
N LYS A 176 -1.07 -25.01 -19.56
CA LYS A 176 -0.50 -26.26 -20.11
C LYS A 176 -1.55 -27.20 -20.68
N LEU A 177 -2.78 -27.12 -20.21
CA LEU A 177 -3.88 -27.93 -20.74
C LEU A 177 -4.45 -27.37 -22.03
N LEU A 178 -4.46 -26.04 -22.17
CA LEU A 178 -4.94 -25.33 -23.36
C LEU A 178 -3.94 -25.41 -24.54
N ASN A 179 -2.64 -25.58 -24.29
CA ASN A 179 -1.59 -25.68 -25.32
C ASN A 179 -1.30 -27.12 -25.79
N LYS A 180 -2.11 -28.11 -25.42
CA LYS A 180 -2.00 -29.51 -25.87
C LYS A 180 -3.05 -29.93 -26.89
N SER A 181 -3.65 -28.95 -27.61
CA SER A 181 -4.59 -29.20 -28.71
C SER A 181 -3.90 -28.99 -30.04
#